data_08c6721873b0b92f6980ae4d482ad095
#
_entry.id   08c6721873b0b92f6980ae4d482ad095
#
_cell.length_a   1.000
_cell.length_b   1.000
_cell.length_c   1.000
_cell.angle_alpha   90.00
_cell.angle_beta   90.00
_cell.angle_gamma   90.00
#
_symmetry.space_group_name_H-M   'P 1'
#
loop_
_entity.id
_entity.type
_entity.pdbx_description
1 polymer ?
#
loop_
_entity_poly.entity_id
_entity_poly.type
_entity_poly.pdbx_seq_one_letter_code
_entity_poly.pdbx_strand_id
1 'polypeptide(L)'
;MRSNLVHVSNEDIADFIERYQGDSVSARLRQSWLYQLARQQDWDTFLDVYSGNQPVTLQCYKLQGQIKTGQEQGLADAALKLWMVGKSQVKNCDPVFKYLEDNKLITDELRWQRIRLAMHAGNPSLARYLAKPLPEEDRAWVELWREARNHPAKTLDSPKLKKDSANAREIILYSVRRISRSNADLAFEKWAQLKPSYEFTAAETGELEKNMSLSAACQRNPRSHEWMVAVPDEAVDAKLREWRIRTAVSDGNWPAVVTHTSNLAPEETQ
;
A
#
# COMPACT_ATOMS: atom_id res chain seq x y z
N MET A 1 -6.74 31.41 -11.98
CA MET A 1 -7.79 31.73 -12.97
C MET A 1 -8.70 30.52 -13.11
N ARG A 2 -9.92 30.57 -12.59
CA ARG A 2 -10.95 29.58 -12.93
C ARG A 2 -11.46 29.99 -14.31
N SER A 3 -11.04 29.26 -15.34
CA SER A 3 -11.49 29.47 -16.70
C SER A 3 -13.02 29.27 -16.73
N ASN A 4 -13.74 30.30 -17.07
CA ASN A 4 -15.21 30.29 -17.19
C ASN A 4 -15.56 29.74 -18.57
N LEU A 5 -15.41 28.42 -18.75
CA LEU A 5 -15.73 27.72 -20.00
C LEU A 5 -17.26 27.68 -20.30
N VAL A 6 -18.08 28.20 -19.38
CA VAL A 6 -19.53 28.13 -19.43
C VAL A 6 -20.12 28.83 -20.67
N HIS A 7 -19.36 29.73 -21.30
CA HIS A 7 -19.83 30.50 -22.47
C HIS A 7 -19.16 30.08 -23.79
N VAL A 8 -18.33 29.04 -23.78
CA VAL A 8 -17.66 28.52 -24.98
C VAL A 8 -18.35 27.23 -25.39
N SER A 9 -18.64 27.09 -26.70
CA SER A 9 -19.27 25.86 -27.21
C SER A 9 -18.34 24.64 -27.06
N ASN A 10 -18.92 23.46 -26.94
CA ASN A 10 -18.14 22.22 -26.93
C ASN A 10 -17.32 22.03 -28.23
N GLU A 11 -17.86 22.48 -29.37
CA GLU A 11 -17.20 22.43 -30.68
C GLU A 11 -15.95 23.31 -30.71
N ASP A 12 -16.03 24.57 -30.25
CA ASP A 12 -14.87 25.47 -30.19
C ASP A 12 -13.75 24.93 -29.28
N ILE A 13 -14.15 24.29 -28.18
CA ILE A 13 -13.17 23.65 -27.25
C ILE A 13 -12.51 22.45 -27.93
N ALA A 14 -13.29 21.61 -28.59
CA ALA A 14 -12.79 20.44 -29.31
C ALA A 14 -11.80 20.84 -30.41
N ASP A 15 -12.20 21.79 -31.26
CA ASP A 15 -11.37 22.34 -32.36
C ASP A 15 -10.04 22.90 -31.85
N PHE A 16 -10.08 23.65 -30.74
CA PHE A 16 -8.87 24.17 -30.12
C PHE A 16 -7.95 23.05 -29.66
N ILE A 17 -8.50 22.02 -28.96
CA ILE A 17 -7.72 20.90 -28.45
C ILE A 17 -7.11 20.07 -29.59
N GLU A 18 -7.81 19.90 -30.69
CA GLU A 18 -7.32 19.19 -31.86
C GLU A 18 -6.20 19.97 -32.56
N ARG A 19 -6.40 21.27 -32.79
CA ARG A 19 -5.43 22.17 -33.44
C ARG A 19 -4.10 22.26 -32.68
N TYR A 20 -4.16 22.24 -31.36
CA TYR A 20 -2.99 22.35 -30.48
C TYR A 20 -2.67 21.04 -29.74
N GLN A 21 -2.87 19.93 -30.42
CA GLN A 21 -2.60 18.59 -29.85
C GLN A 21 -1.12 18.48 -29.46
N GLY A 22 -0.85 17.99 -28.23
CA GLY A 22 0.50 17.87 -27.68
C GLY A 22 0.99 19.08 -26.88
N ASP A 23 0.28 20.23 -26.95
CA ASP A 23 0.60 21.39 -26.12
C ASP A 23 0.08 21.22 -24.68
N SER A 24 0.85 21.72 -23.72
CA SER A 24 0.46 21.74 -22.32
C SER A 24 -0.80 22.55 -22.02
N VAL A 25 -1.10 23.57 -22.85
CA VAL A 25 -2.30 24.39 -22.74
C VAL A 25 -3.53 23.59 -23.15
N SER A 26 -3.47 22.85 -24.27
CA SER A 26 -4.57 22.01 -24.72
C SER A 26 -4.87 20.87 -23.73
N ALA A 27 -3.82 20.29 -23.13
CA ALA A 27 -3.99 19.27 -22.08
C ALA A 27 -4.72 19.82 -20.82
N ARG A 28 -4.36 21.05 -20.38
CA ARG A 28 -5.03 21.73 -19.26
C ARG A 28 -6.48 22.13 -19.60
N LEU A 29 -6.71 22.59 -20.83
CA LEU A 29 -8.03 22.93 -21.31
C LEU A 29 -8.94 21.70 -21.33
N ARG A 30 -8.47 20.57 -21.89
CA ARG A 30 -9.17 19.29 -21.91
C ARG A 30 -9.54 18.85 -20.48
N GLN A 31 -8.59 18.93 -19.55
CA GLN A 31 -8.84 18.57 -18.15
C GLN A 31 -9.94 19.45 -17.53
N SER A 32 -9.91 20.77 -17.78
CA SER A 32 -10.92 21.70 -17.28
C SER A 32 -12.29 21.42 -17.90
N TRP A 33 -12.32 21.11 -19.17
CA TRP A 33 -13.54 20.74 -19.91
C TRP A 33 -14.13 19.42 -19.40
N LEU A 34 -13.33 18.39 -19.17
CA LEU A 34 -13.77 17.15 -18.54
C LEU A 34 -14.44 17.38 -17.18
N TYR A 35 -13.88 18.25 -16.33
CA TYR A 35 -14.55 18.62 -15.08
C TYR A 35 -15.88 19.34 -15.28
N GLN A 36 -16.03 20.14 -16.32
CA GLN A 36 -17.29 20.81 -16.68
C GLN A 36 -18.33 19.82 -17.16
N LEU A 37 -17.98 18.96 -18.13
CA LEU A 37 -18.86 17.90 -18.67
C LEU A 37 -19.35 16.98 -17.55
N ALA A 38 -18.46 16.56 -16.65
CA ALA A 38 -18.85 15.74 -15.50
C ALA A 38 -19.83 16.43 -14.56
N ARG A 39 -19.70 17.76 -14.35
CA ARG A 39 -20.67 18.54 -13.55
C ARG A 39 -22.02 18.68 -14.25
N GLN A 40 -22.02 18.79 -15.58
CA GLN A 40 -23.22 18.84 -16.41
C GLN A 40 -23.85 17.46 -16.62
N GLN A 41 -23.13 16.38 -16.25
CA GLN A 41 -23.50 14.99 -16.51
C GLN A 41 -23.65 14.68 -18.02
N ASP A 42 -22.94 15.41 -18.86
CA ASP A 42 -22.81 15.13 -20.29
C ASP A 42 -21.80 13.99 -20.48
N TRP A 43 -22.28 12.76 -20.23
CA TRP A 43 -21.42 11.60 -20.19
C TRP A 43 -20.96 11.13 -21.56
N ASP A 44 -21.77 11.33 -22.60
CA ASP A 44 -21.41 10.93 -23.96
C ASP A 44 -20.23 11.78 -24.46
N THR A 45 -20.36 13.10 -24.43
CA THR A 45 -19.23 14.00 -24.77
C THR A 45 -18.03 13.77 -23.86
N PHE A 46 -18.26 13.55 -22.56
CA PHE A 46 -17.16 13.28 -21.60
C PHE A 46 -16.34 12.05 -22.02
N LEU A 47 -17.01 10.94 -22.36
CA LEU A 47 -16.33 9.67 -22.72
C LEU A 47 -15.60 9.79 -24.04
N ASP A 48 -16.17 10.51 -25.02
CA ASP A 48 -15.56 10.74 -26.33
C ASP A 48 -14.25 11.53 -26.23
N VAL A 49 -14.21 12.56 -25.38
CA VAL A 49 -13.03 13.44 -25.26
C VAL A 49 -12.04 12.98 -24.17
N TYR A 50 -12.40 11.93 -23.40
CA TYR A 50 -11.54 11.41 -22.35
C TYR A 50 -10.31 10.73 -22.95
N SER A 51 -9.12 11.23 -22.62
CA SER A 51 -7.87 10.65 -23.09
C SER A 51 -6.73 10.86 -22.10
N GLY A 52 -5.71 10.03 -22.24
CA GLY A 52 -4.48 10.13 -21.49
C GLY A 52 -4.60 9.72 -20.00
N ASN A 53 -3.52 9.96 -19.25
CA ASN A 53 -3.47 9.67 -17.82
C ASN A 53 -4.08 10.85 -17.04
N GLN A 54 -5.30 10.66 -16.56
CA GLN A 54 -6.05 11.70 -15.84
C GLN A 54 -5.96 11.50 -14.32
N PRO A 55 -6.16 12.57 -13.52
CA PRO A 55 -6.29 12.47 -12.07
C PRO A 55 -7.40 11.51 -11.65
N VAL A 56 -7.27 10.89 -10.46
CA VAL A 56 -8.22 9.91 -9.92
C VAL A 56 -9.67 10.39 -9.97
N THR A 57 -9.92 11.67 -9.70
CA THR A 57 -11.26 12.27 -9.79
C THR A 57 -11.88 12.09 -11.18
N LEU A 58 -11.12 12.39 -12.24
CA LEU A 58 -11.58 12.23 -13.63
C LEU A 58 -11.68 10.76 -14.04
N GLN A 59 -10.81 9.90 -13.50
CA GLN A 59 -10.94 8.45 -13.70
C GLN A 59 -12.25 7.94 -13.09
N CYS A 60 -12.62 8.40 -11.89
CA CYS A 60 -13.90 8.06 -11.28
C CYS A 60 -15.09 8.62 -12.07
N TYR A 61 -15.00 9.82 -12.62
CA TYR A 61 -16.06 10.37 -13.50
C TYR A 61 -16.17 9.55 -14.80
N LYS A 62 -15.07 9.10 -15.40
CA LYS A 62 -15.11 8.20 -16.56
C LYS A 62 -15.93 6.95 -16.24
N LEU A 63 -15.63 6.29 -15.12
CA LEU A 63 -16.37 5.09 -14.73
C LEU A 63 -17.83 5.38 -14.40
N GLN A 64 -18.15 6.55 -13.82
CA GLN A 64 -19.54 6.98 -13.65
C GLN A 64 -20.24 7.16 -15.00
N GLY A 65 -19.57 7.79 -15.97
CA GLY A 65 -20.07 7.92 -17.35
C GLY A 65 -20.37 6.56 -17.96
N GLN A 66 -19.44 5.62 -17.87
CA GLN A 66 -19.62 4.24 -18.36
C GLN A 66 -20.82 3.54 -17.69
N ILE A 67 -20.98 3.67 -16.36
CA ILE A 67 -22.15 3.15 -15.63
C ILE A 67 -23.45 3.77 -16.18
N LYS A 68 -23.48 5.08 -16.42
CA LYS A 68 -24.66 5.80 -16.86
C LYS A 68 -25.05 5.54 -18.30
N THR A 69 -24.08 5.28 -19.18
CA THR A 69 -24.29 4.98 -20.61
C THR A 69 -24.35 3.47 -20.91
N GLY A 70 -24.22 2.61 -19.88
CA GLY A 70 -24.26 1.15 -20.06
C GLY A 70 -23.02 0.56 -20.75
N GLN A 71 -21.88 1.26 -20.72
CA GLN A 71 -20.63 0.77 -21.30
C GLN A 71 -19.87 -0.09 -20.28
N GLU A 72 -20.15 -1.38 -20.26
CA GLU A 72 -19.63 -2.29 -19.23
C GLU A 72 -18.22 -2.82 -19.51
N GLN A 73 -17.71 -2.67 -20.72
CA GLN A 73 -16.41 -3.23 -21.11
C GLN A 73 -15.26 -2.66 -20.25
N GLY A 74 -14.58 -3.53 -19.51
CA GLY A 74 -13.46 -3.16 -18.63
C GLY A 74 -13.82 -2.31 -17.40
N LEU A 75 -15.10 -2.01 -17.19
CA LEU A 75 -15.61 -1.17 -16.11
C LEU A 75 -15.26 -1.76 -14.73
N ALA A 76 -15.59 -3.04 -14.52
CA ALA A 76 -15.37 -3.71 -13.24
C ALA A 76 -13.89 -3.73 -12.84
N ASP A 77 -13.01 -4.12 -13.77
CA ASP A 77 -11.56 -4.20 -13.52
C ASP A 77 -10.96 -2.81 -13.20
N ALA A 78 -11.35 -1.79 -13.97
CA ALA A 78 -10.88 -0.42 -13.75
C ALA A 78 -11.40 0.14 -12.41
N ALA A 79 -12.64 -0.15 -12.05
CA ALA A 79 -13.23 0.24 -10.78
C ALA A 79 -12.56 -0.46 -9.59
N LEU A 80 -12.31 -1.78 -9.69
CA LEU A 80 -11.59 -2.55 -8.67
C LEU A 80 -10.15 -2.06 -8.52
N LYS A 81 -9.47 -1.70 -9.60
CA LYS A 81 -8.11 -1.13 -9.54
C LYS A 81 -8.08 0.19 -8.76
N LEU A 82 -9.06 1.07 -8.95
CA LEU A 82 -9.19 2.31 -8.17
C LEU A 82 -9.58 2.05 -6.72
N TRP A 83 -10.37 1.00 -6.48
CA TRP A 83 -10.80 0.61 -5.15
C TRP A 83 -9.68 -0.06 -4.35
N MET A 84 -8.82 -0.88 -4.97
CA MET A 84 -7.78 -1.71 -4.32
C MET A 84 -6.56 -0.90 -3.90
N VAL A 85 -6.74 0.08 -3.02
CA VAL A 85 -5.68 0.94 -2.48
C VAL A 85 -5.80 1.09 -0.96
N GLY A 86 -4.68 1.27 -0.28
CA GLY A 86 -4.59 1.38 1.18
C GLY A 86 -5.02 2.73 1.77
N LYS A 87 -5.61 3.62 0.96
CA LYS A 87 -6.09 4.94 1.40
C LYS A 87 -7.52 5.18 0.93
N SER A 88 -8.23 6.08 1.60
CA SER A 88 -9.53 6.54 1.13
C SER A 88 -9.37 7.28 -0.19
N GLN A 89 -10.27 7.02 -1.12
CA GLN A 89 -10.35 7.75 -2.38
C GLN A 89 -11.20 9.01 -2.23
N VAL A 90 -11.17 9.85 -3.26
CA VAL A 90 -12.00 11.05 -3.33
C VAL A 90 -13.48 10.68 -3.41
N LYS A 91 -14.36 11.51 -2.85
CA LYS A 91 -15.82 11.26 -2.81
C LYS A 91 -16.44 11.01 -4.18
N ASN A 92 -15.84 11.56 -5.22
CA ASN A 92 -16.28 11.32 -6.60
C ASN A 92 -16.18 9.85 -7.03
N CYS A 93 -15.44 9.01 -6.30
CA CYS A 93 -15.39 7.58 -6.54
C CYS A 93 -16.52 6.79 -5.85
N ASP A 94 -17.25 7.40 -4.89
CA ASP A 94 -18.27 6.69 -4.11
C ASP A 94 -19.37 6.04 -5.00
N PRO A 95 -19.89 6.69 -6.08
CA PRO A 95 -20.86 6.04 -6.95
C PRO A 95 -20.32 4.80 -7.67
N VAL A 96 -19.02 4.83 -8.05
CA VAL A 96 -18.34 3.69 -8.67
C VAL A 96 -18.17 2.55 -7.67
N PHE A 97 -17.79 2.87 -6.44
CA PHE A 97 -17.63 1.86 -5.40
C PHE A 97 -18.96 1.27 -4.96
N LYS A 98 -20.03 2.09 -4.96
CA LYS A 98 -21.39 1.59 -4.77
C LYS A 98 -21.80 0.61 -5.87
N TYR A 99 -21.48 0.90 -7.14
CA TYR A 99 -21.72 -0.03 -8.25
C TYR A 99 -21.02 -1.38 -8.01
N LEU A 100 -19.76 -1.39 -7.54
CA LEU A 100 -19.06 -2.64 -7.20
C LEU A 100 -19.77 -3.43 -6.08
N GLU A 101 -20.25 -2.75 -5.05
CA GLU A 101 -20.98 -3.38 -3.93
C GLU A 101 -22.35 -3.91 -4.38
N ASP A 102 -23.14 -3.11 -5.08
CA ASP A 102 -24.48 -3.47 -5.54
C ASP A 102 -24.45 -4.69 -6.50
N ASN A 103 -23.41 -4.80 -7.33
CA ASN A 103 -23.20 -5.92 -8.24
C ASN A 103 -22.38 -7.07 -7.61
N LYS A 104 -22.10 -7.05 -6.29
CA LYS A 104 -21.37 -8.08 -5.56
C LYS A 104 -19.99 -8.40 -6.15
N LEU A 105 -19.33 -7.42 -6.76
CA LEU A 105 -18.00 -7.55 -7.33
C LEU A 105 -16.88 -7.47 -6.29
N ILE A 106 -17.19 -6.99 -5.07
CA ILE A 106 -16.27 -6.96 -3.93
C ILE A 106 -16.53 -8.21 -3.08
N THR A 107 -15.71 -9.24 -3.27
CA THR A 107 -15.72 -10.43 -2.42
C THR A 107 -15.08 -10.16 -1.06
N ASP A 108 -15.31 -11.05 -0.09
CA ASP A 108 -14.67 -10.95 1.24
C ASP A 108 -13.15 -11.04 1.13
N GLU A 109 -12.62 -11.85 0.19
CA GLU A 109 -11.18 -11.93 -0.05
C GLU A 109 -10.61 -10.61 -0.58
N LEU A 110 -11.23 -9.97 -1.57
CA LEU A 110 -10.83 -8.65 -2.06
C LEU A 110 -10.91 -7.60 -0.95
N ARG A 111 -11.92 -7.71 -0.10
CA ARG A 111 -12.11 -6.83 1.06
C ARG A 111 -10.97 -6.99 2.06
N TRP A 112 -10.56 -8.22 2.36
CA TRP A 112 -9.41 -8.51 3.19
C TRP A 112 -8.11 -7.98 2.59
N GLN A 113 -7.90 -8.15 1.28
CA GLN A 113 -6.72 -7.61 0.61
C GLN A 113 -6.64 -6.08 0.78
N ARG A 114 -7.74 -5.37 0.62
CA ARG A 114 -7.76 -3.92 0.84
C ARG A 114 -7.60 -3.53 2.30
N ILE A 115 -8.12 -4.32 3.24
CA ILE A 115 -7.90 -4.13 4.69
C ILE A 115 -6.40 -4.23 4.99
N ARG A 116 -5.69 -5.23 4.44
CA ARG A 116 -4.23 -5.37 4.57
C ARG A 116 -3.51 -4.13 4.04
N LEU A 117 -3.85 -3.69 2.84
CA LEU A 117 -3.28 -2.47 2.26
C LEU A 117 -3.53 -1.24 3.17
N ALA A 118 -4.71 -1.10 3.73
CA ALA A 118 -5.05 0.00 4.62
C ALA A 118 -4.25 -0.05 5.93
N MET A 119 -4.10 -1.22 6.53
CA MET A 119 -3.30 -1.39 7.75
C MET A 119 -1.83 -1.10 7.52
N HIS A 120 -1.24 -1.61 6.43
CA HIS A 120 0.16 -1.34 6.06
C HIS A 120 0.41 0.13 5.70
N ALA A 121 -0.55 0.78 5.04
CA ALA A 121 -0.50 2.23 4.76
C ALA A 121 -0.78 3.10 5.99
N GLY A 122 -1.06 2.52 7.15
CA GLY A 122 -1.29 3.24 8.39
C GLY A 122 -2.69 3.86 8.53
N ASN A 123 -3.70 3.34 7.81
CA ASN A 123 -5.08 3.80 7.81
C ASN A 123 -6.05 2.83 8.52
N PRO A 124 -5.95 2.65 9.84
CA PRO A 124 -6.77 1.69 10.59
C PRO A 124 -8.27 2.04 10.59
N SER A 125 -8.62 3.32 10.41
CA SER A 125 -10.01 3.76 10.29
C SER A 125 -10.65 3.25 8.99
N LEU A 126 -9.90 3.25 7.89
CA LEU A 126 -10.34 2.66 6.62
C LEU A 126 -10.49 1.14 6.75
N ALA A 127 -9.52 0.46 7.38
CA ALA A 127 -9.60 -0.98 7.62
C ALA A 127 -10.87 -1.36 8.40
N ARG A 128 -11.19 -0.61 9.48
CA ARG A 128 -12.43 -0.79 10.25
C ARG A 128 -13.68 -0.56 9.42
N TYR A 129 -13.68 0.47 8.57
CA TYR A 129 -14.80 0.74 7.68
C TYR A 129 -15.02 -0.41 6.70
N LEU A 130 -13.95 -0.90 6.07
CA LEU A 130 -13.99 -2.02 5.13
C LEU A 130 -14.44 -3.33 5.78
N ALA A 131 -14.17 -3.52 7.06
CA ALA A 131 -14.56 -4.72 7.79
C ALA A 131 -16.04 -4.79 8.14
N LYS A 132 -16.81 -3.68 8.06
CA LYS A 132 -18.23 -3.66 8.49
C LYS A 132 -19.11 -4.76 7.89
N PRO A 133 -19.02 -5.10 6.59
CA PRO A 133 -19.82 -6.16 5.98
C PRO A 133 -19.34 -7.58 6.30
N LEU A 134 -18.11 -7.73 6.82
CA LEU A 134 -17.55 -9.05 7.14
C LEU A 134 -18.23 -9.72 8.34
N PRO A 135 -18.14 -11.04 8.48
CA PRO A 135 -18.56 -11.78 9.66
C PRO A 135 -17.95 -11.22 10.95
N GLU A 136 -18.61 -11.47 12.10
CA GLU A 136 -18.16 -10.95 13.39
C GLU A 136 -16.74 -11.42 13.76
N GLU A 137 -16.42 -12.67 13.45
CA GLU A 137 -15.08 -13.23 13.69
C GLU A 137 -14.01 -12.46 12.94
N ASP A 138 -14.23 -12.14 11.66
CA ASP A 138 -13.31 -11.37 10.83
C ASP A 138 -13.18 -9.93 11.32
N ARG A 139 -14.29 -9.29 11.70
CA ARG A 139 -14.24 -7.96 12.32
C ARG A 139 -13.38 -7.94 13.58
N ALA A 140 -13.48 -9.00 14.40
CA ALA A 140 -12.67 -9.12 15.61
C ALA A 140 -11.16 -9.26 15.31
N TRP A 141 -10.77 -9.90 14.19
CA TRP A 141 -9.39 -9.92 13.71
C TRP A 141 -8.90 -8.52 13.30
N VAL A 142 -9.72 -7.77 12.59
CA VAL A 142 -9.36 -6.39 12.18
C VAL A 142 -9.23 -5.47 13.40
N GLU A 143 -10.09 -5.61 14.42
CA GLU A 143 -9.96 -4.83 15.65
C GLU A 143 -8.69 -5.20 16.43
N LEU A 144 -8.33 -6.47 16.52
CA LEU A 144 -7.08 -6.91 17.15
C LEU A 144 -5.86 -6.33 16.41
N TRP A 145 -5.88 -6.33 15.07
CA TRP A 145 -4.82 -5.72 14.28
C TRP A 145 -4.72 -4.21 14.51
N ARG A 146 -5.86 -3.52 14.63
CA ARG A 146 -5.88 -2.10 14.98
C ARG A 146 -5.29 -1.82 16.36
N GLU A 147 -5.57 -2.70 17.35
CA GLU A 147 -4.97 -2.63 18.67
C GLU A 147 -3.44 -2.79 18.61
N ALA A 148 -2.94 -3.69 17.77
CA ALA A 148 -1.51 -3.91 17.53
C ALA A 148 -0.78 -2.64 17.07
N ARG A 149 -1.48 -1.70 16.43
CA ARG A 149 -0.89 -0.41 16.04
C ARG A 149 -0.44 0.43 17.23
N ASN A 150 -1.24 0.46 18.29
CA ASN A 150 -1.00 1.31 19.46
C ASN A 150 -0.31 0.56 20.59
N HIS A 151 -0.62 -0.73 20.74
CA HIS A 151 -0.16 -1.59 21.83
C HIS A 151 0.38 -2.93 21.30
N PRO A 152 1.42 -2.91 20.42
CA PRO A 152 1.87 -4.11 19.72
C PRO A 152 2.35 -5.22 20.66
N ALA A 153 3.08 -4.89 21.72
CA ALA A 153 3.57 -5.87 22.69
C ALA A 153 2.40 -6.54 23.46
N LYS A 154 1.42 -5.75 23.92
CA LYS A 154 0.23 -6.27 24.58
C LYS A 154 -0.61 -7.14 23.65
N THR A 155 -0.70 -6.78 22.37
CA THR A 155 -1.48 -7.55 21.40
C THR A 155 -0.90 -8.95 21.21
N LEU A 156 0.42 -9.11 21.27
CA LEU A 156 1.07 -10.44 21.18
C LEU A 156 0.67 -11.40 22.31
N ASP A 157 0.19 -10.89 23.42
CA ASP A 157 -0.30 -11.71 24.56
C ASP A 157 -1.78 -12.10 24.40
N SER A 158 -2.45 -11.70 23.31
CA SER A 158 -3.87 -11.99 23.07
C SER A 158 -4.15 -13.48 22.97
N PRO A 159 -5.17 -14.01 23.67
CA PRO A 159 -5.59 -15.41 23.55
C PRO A 159 -5.95 -15.81 22.11
N LYS A 160 -6.41 -14.85 21.29
CA LYS A 160 -6.79 -15.07 19.90
C LYS A 160 -5.59 -15.44 19.00
N LEU A 161 -4.38 -15.02 19.38
CA LEU A 161 -3.14 -15.38 18.68
C LEU A 161 -2.57 -16.74 19.07
N LYS A 162 -3.09 -17.43 20.10
CA LYS A 162 -2.53 -18.71 20.56
C LYS A 162 -2.69 -19.85 19.55
N LYS A 163 -3.64 -19.75 18.64
CA LYS A 163 -3.84 -20.72 17.57
C LYS A 163 -3.26 -20.18 16.28
N ASP A 164 -2.43 -21.00 15.61
CA ASP A 164 -1.89 -20.63 14.30
C ASP A 164 -3.01 -20.47 13.26
N SER A 165 -2.94 -19.37 12.54
CA SER A 165 -3.78 -19.03 11.39
C SER A 165 -3.13 -17.91 10.59
N ALA A 166 -3.52 -17.75 9.33
CA ALA A 166 -3.00 -16.69 8.47
C ALA A 166 -3.18 -15.29 9.11
N ASN A 167 -4.34 -15.01 9.72
CA ASN A 167 -4.60 -13.75 10.40
C ASN A 167 -3.72 -13.59 11.66
N ALA A 168 -3.49 -14.66 12.42
CA ALA A 168 -2.62 -14.61 13.60
C ALA A 168 -1.17 -14.30 13.18
N ARG A 169 -0.64 -15.01 12.17
CA ARG A 169 0.71 -14.79 11.65
C ARG A 169 0.89 -13.35 11.17
N GLU A 170 -0.06 -12.83 10.40
CA GLU A 170 0.00 -11.46 9.87
C GLU A 170 0.04 -10.41 11.00
N ILE A 171 -0.78 -10.57 12.04
CA ILE A 171 -0.79 -9.66 13.20
C ILE A 171 0.49 -9.77 14.01
N ILE A 172 1.03 -10.97 14.18
CA ILE A 172 2.32 -11.18 14.86
C ILE A 172 3.45 -10.48 14.10
N LEU A 173 3.58 -10.72 12.79
CA LEU A 173 4.58 -10.06 11.95
C LEU A 173 4.47 -8.54 12.02
N TYR A 174 3.25 -8.02 11.93
CA TYR A 174 2.99 -6.58 12.05
C TYR A 174 3.41 -6.04 13.42
N SER A 175 3.04 -6.74 14.49
CA SER A 175 3.30 -6.32 15.88
C SER A 175 4.80 -6.32 16.18
N VAL A 176 5.50 -7.40 15.86
CA VAL A 176 6.94 -7.53 16.08
C VAL A 176 7.71 -6.47 15.28
N ARG A 177 7.37 -6.29 13.99
CA ARG A 177 7.94 -5.22 13.15
C ARG A 177 7.70 -3.84 13.74
N ARG A 178 6.56 -3.63 14.39
CA ARG A 178 6.24 -2.35 15.01
C ARG A 178 7.02 -2.12 16.30
N ILE A 179 7.18 -3.15 17.14
CA ILE A 179 8.03 -3.11 18.34
C ILE A 179 9.47 -2.78 17.96
N SER A 180 10.00 -3.39 16.88
CA SER A 180 11.39 -3.21 16.49
C SER A 180 11.78 -1.76 16.17
N ARG A 181 10.81 -0.92 15.81
CA ARG A 181 11.06 0.50 15.52
C ARG A 181 11.48 1.33 16.72
N SER A 182 11.15 0.88 17.94
CA SER A 182 11.45 1.60 19.18
C SER A 182 12.26 0.75 20.18
N ASN A 183 12.18 -0.57 20.08
CA ASN A 183 12.86 -1.48 20.98
C ASN A 183 13.20 -2.78 20.23
N ALA A 184 14.40 -2.80 19.66
CA ALA A 184 14.87 -3.95 18.89
C ALA A 184 15.06 -5.20 19.77
N ASP A 185 15.58 -5.06 20.98
CA ASP A 185 15.81 -6.20 21.88
C ASP A 185 14.50 -6.91 22.23
N LEU A 186 13.47 -6.15 22.61
CA LEU A 186 12.15 -6.71 22.88
C LEU A 186 11.53 -7.38 21.63
N ALA A 187 11.74 -6.81 20.45
CA ALA A 187 11.24 -7.38 19.21
C ALA A 187 11.89 -8.75 18.93
N PHE A 188 13.20 -8.87 19.07
CA PHE A 188 13.92 -10.12 18.88
C PHE A 188 13.56 -11.15 19.96
N GLU A 189 13.40 -10.73 21.21
CA GLU A 189 12.93 -11.61 22.30
C GLU A 189 11.55 -12.19 21.99
N LYS A 190 10.56 -11.33 21.67
CA LYS A 190 9.21 -11.77 21.33
C LYS A 190 9.18 -12.64 20.08
N TRP A 191 9.98 -12.31 19.07
CA TRP A 191 10.09 -13.10 17.86
C TRP A 191 10.65 -14.50 18.12
N ALA A 192 11.71 -14.61 18.90
CA ALA A 192 12.30 -15.91 19.27
C ALA A 192 11.31 -16.81 20.02
N GLN A 193 10.44 -16.22 20.86
CA GLN A 193 9.40 -16.95 21.59
C GLN A 193 8.27 -17.44 20.69
N LEU A 194 7.87 -16.62 19.69
CA LEU A 194 6.69 -16.88 18.86
C LEU A 194 7.01 -17.72 17.62
N LYS A 195 8.15 -17.46 16.96
CA LYS A 195 8.52 -18.09 15.68
C LYS A 195 8.33 -19.61 15.65
N PRO A 196 8.75 -20.38 16.68
CA PRO A 196 8.63 -21.85 16.65
C PRO A 196 7.20 -22.40 16.68
N SER A 197 6.22 -21.57 17.07
CA SER A 197 4.83 -22.00 17.29
C SER A 197 3.91 -21.73 16.10
N TYR A 198 4.44 -21.16 15.00
CA TYR A 198 3.65 -20.77 13.84
C TYR A 198 4.35 -21.17 12.53
N GLU A 199 3.56 -21.50 11.51
CA GLU A 199 4.04 -21.88 10.18
C GLU A 199 4.31 -20.65 9.30
N PHE A 200 5.27 -19.81 9.72
CA PHE A 200 5.74 -18.70 8.88
C PHE A 200 6.54 -19.24 7.68
N THR A 201 6.36 -18.61 6.54
CA THR A 201 7.19 -18.90 5.36
C THR A 201 8.60 -18.35 5.53
N ALA A 202 9.56 -18.90 4.79
CA ALA A 202 10.94 -18.40 4.77
C ALA A 202 11.00 -16.91 4.33
N ALA A 203 10.15 -16.51 3.37
CA ALA A 203 10.06 -15.12 2.93
C ALA A 203 9.55 -14.17 4.04
N GLU A 204 8.51 -14.56 4.77
CA GLU A 204 7.98 -13.77 5.90
C GLU A 204 9.00 -13.61 7.02
N THR A 205 9.67 -14.70 7.40
CA THR A 205 10.69 -14.69 8.44
C THR A 205 11.88 -13.83 8.03
N GLY A 206 12.42 -14.07 6.83
CA GLY A 206 13.58 -13.32 6.32
C GLY A 206 13.31 -11.82 6.20
N GLU A 207 12.15 -11.44 5.66
CA GLU A 207 11.77 -10.01 5.54
C GLU A 207 11.56 -9.34 6.91
N LEU A 208 10.97 -10.06 7.89
CA LEU A 208 10.82 -9.53 9.24
C LEU A 208 12.19 -9.36 9.92
N GLU A 209 13.04 -10.39 9.92
CA GLU A 209 14.35 -10.40 10.55
C GLU A 209 15.27 -9.33 9.93
N LYS A 210 15.23 -9.14 8.60
CA LYS A 210 15.89 -8.03 7.92
C LYS A 210 15.42 -6.67 8.44
N ASN A 211 14.11 -6.46 8.52
CA ASN A 211 13.55 -5.19 8.99
C ASN A 211 13.89 -4.91 10.46
N MET A 212 13.89 -5.94 11.31
CA MET A 212 14.26 -5.82 12.73
C MET A 212 15.74 -5.46 12.90
N SER A 213 16.63 -6.12 12.18
CA SER A 213 18.09 -5.87 12.25
C SER A 213 18.44 -4.48 11.72
N LEU A 214 17.81 -4.01 10.61
CA LEU A 214 17.95 -2.64 10.14
C LEU A 214 17.43 -1.61 11.16
N SER A 215 16.31 -1.89 11.83
CA SER A 215 15.80 -1.03 12.90
C SER A 215 16.75 -0.96 14.09
N ALA A 216 17.37 -2.09 14.46
CA ALA A 216 18.38 -2.16 15.51
C ALA A 216 19.61 -1.30 15.19
N ALA A 217 20.10 -1.36 13.95
CA ALA A 217 21.22 -0.52 13.52
C ALA A 217 20.89 0.98 13.56
N CYS A 218 19.68 1.37 13.15
CA CYS A 218 19.22 2.76 13.27
C CYS A 218 19.16 3.23 14.74
N GLN A 219 18.92 2.31 15.68
CA GLN A 219 18.93 2.56 17.13
C GLN A 219 20.34 2.47 17.73
N ARG A 220 21.36 2.19 16.93
CA ARG A 220 22.75 1.93 17.38
C ARG A 220 22.83 0.81 18.41
N ASN A 221 21.99 -0.22 18.26
CA ASN A 221 22.03 -1.38 19.14
C ASN A 221 23.32 -2.17 18.89
N PRO A 222 24.08 -2.52 19.94
CA PRO A 222 25.37 -3.21 19.78
C PRO A 222 25.26 -4.60 19.17
N ARG A 223 24.08 -5.23 19.21
CA ARG A 223 23.82 -6.54 18.58
C ARG A 223 23.37 -6.45 17.12
N SER A 224 23.26 -5.25 16.57
CA SER A 224 22.70 -5.04 15.23
C SER A 224 23.46 -5.80 14.14
N HIS A 225 24.79 -5.83 14.22
CA HIS A 225 25.63 -6.56 13.27
C HIS A 225 25.39 -8.09 13.35
N GLU A 226 25.37 -8.67 14.57
CA GLU A 226 25.04 -10.07 14.80
C GLU A 226 23.71 -10.47 14.14
N TRP A 227 22.67 -9.68 14.38
CA TRP A 227 21.35 -9.94 13.84
C TRP A 227 21.28 -9.78 12.31
N MET A 228 22.03 -8.84 11.73
CA MET A 228 22.11 -8.68 10.29
C MET A 228 22.78 -9.87 9.61
N VAL A 229 23.82 -10.41 10.21
CA VAL A 229 24.53 -11.58 9.68
C VAL A 229 23.63 -12.83 9.72
N ALA A 230 22.79 -12.95 10.75
CA ALA A 230 21.86 -14.06 10.91
C ALA A 230 20.66 -14.05 9.93
N VAL A 231 20.44 -12.95 9.19
CA VAL A 231 19.35 -12.89 8.18
C VAL A 231 19.65 -13.88 7.05
N PRO A 232 18.69 -14.75 6.67
CA PRO A 232 18.86 -15.70 5.56
C PRO A 232 19.26 -15.02 4.24
N ASP A 233 20.12 -15.68 3.46
CA ASP A 233 20.69 -15.09 2.23
C ASP A 233 19.61 -14.71 1.21
N GLU A 234 18.51 -15.44 1.14
CA GLU A 234 17.37 -15.14 0.25
C GLU A 234 16.69 -13.80 0.57
N ALA A 235 16.84 -13.29 1.79
CA ALA A 235 16.28 -12.00 2.21
C ALA A 235 17.32 -10.86 2.17
N VAL A 236 18.57 -11.15 1.81
CA VAL A 236 19.64 -10.16 1.73
C VAL A 236 19.54 -9.33 0.47
N ASP A 237 19.28 -8.06 0.62
CA ASP A 237 19.27 -7.07 -0.46
C ASP A 237 20.48 -6.11 -0.37
N ALA A 238 20.64 -5.24 -1.37
CA ALA A 238 21.72 -4.26 -1.42
C ALA A 238 21.78 -3.39 -0.15
N LYS A 239 20.63 -3.01 0.38
CA LYS A 239 20.54 -2.20 1.60
C LYS A 239 21.07 -2.95 2.82
N LEU A 240 20.72 -4.22 2.99
CA LEU A 240 21.22 -5.01 4.12
C LEU A 240 22.72 -5.25 3.99
N ARG A 241 23.25 -5.51 2.77
CA ARG A 241 24.71 -5.62 2.52
C ARG A 241 25.44 -4.35 2.91
N GLU A 242 24.95 -3.20 2.49
CA GLU A 242 25.51 -1.89 2.87
C GLU A 242 25.54 -1.71 4.40
N TRP A 243 24.44 -2.02 5.08
CA TRP A 243 24.36 -1.87 6.53
C TRP A 243 25.23 -2.87 7.31
N ARG A 244 25.43 -4.09 6.81
CA ARG A 244 26.41 -5.05 7.36
C ARG A 244 27.82 -4.45 7.39
N ILE A 245 28.23 -3.78 6.32
CA ILE A 245 29.52 -3.08 6.26
C ILE A 245 29.57 -1.93 7.26
N ARG A 246 28.56 -1.06 7.25
CA ARG A 246 28.48 0.12 8.14
C ARG A 246 28.56 -0.26 9.62
N THR A 247 27.83 -1.29 10.02
CA THR A 247 27.85 -1.76 11.42
C THR A 247 29.19 -2.41 11.76
N ALA A 248 29.76 -3.21 10.87
CA ALA A 248 31.10 -3.79 11.08
C ALA A 248 32.18 -2.70 11.24
N VAL A 249 32.15 -1.63 10.45
CA VAL A 249 33.04 -0.46 10.58
C VAL A 249 32.82 0.24 11.93
N SER A 250 31.55 0.47 12.29
CA SER A 250 31.20 1.11 13.57
C SER A 250 31.71 0.34 14.79
N ASP A 251 31.69 -0.99 14.70
CA ASP A 251 32.12 -1.89 15.76
C ASP A 251 33.65 -2.15 15.75
N GLY A 252 34.38 -1.57 14.78
CA GLY A 252 35.83 -1.83 14.60
C GLY A 252 36.13 -3.26 14.15
N ASN A 253 35.15 -4.00 13.63
CA ASN A 253 35.28 -5.39 13.19
C ASN A 253 35.81 -5.46 11.75
N TRP A 254 37.11 -5.18 11.59
CA TRP A 254 37.78 -5.13 10.29
C TRP A 254 37.74 -6.47 9.51
N PRO A 255 37.86 -7.65 10.15
CA PRO A 255 37.65 -8.92 9.44
C PRO A 255 36.27 -9.03 8.77
N ALA A 256 35.22 -8.63 9.48
CA ALA A 256 33.85 -8.60 8.90
C ALA A 256 33.73 -7.60 7.76
N VAL A 257 34.36 -6.43 7.85
CA VAL A 257 34.40 -5.45 6.77
C VAL A 257 34.99 -6.06 5.49
N VAL A 258 36.15 -6.73 5.61
CA VAL A 258 36.78 -7.40 4.45
C VAL A 258 35.87 -8.47 3.87
N THR A 259 35.26 -9.30 4.70
CA THR A 259 34.32 -10.35 4.24
C THR A 259 33.12 -9.77 3.49
N HIS A 260 32.50 -8.73 4.05
CA HIS A 260 31.29 -8.13 3.44
C HIS A 260 31.60 -7.33 2.16
N THR A 261 32.76 -6.68 2.07
CA THR A 261 33.17 -5.94 0.86
C THR A 261 33.56 -6.88 -0.27
N SER A 262 34.16 -8.04 0.03
CA SER A 262 34.51 -9.03 -0.99
C SER A 262 33.28 -9.65 -1.70
N ASN A 263 32.12 -9.58 -1.07
CA ASN A 263 30.85 -10.13 -1.58
C ASN A 263 29.97 -9.08 -2.27
N LEU A 264 30.47 -7.85 -2.49
CA LEU A 264 29.73 -6.82 -3.21
C LEU A 264 29.69 -7.12 -4.71
N ALA A 265 28.56 -6.88 -5.35
CA ALA A 265 28.48 -6.89 -6.80
C ALA A 265 29.30 -5.71 -7.39
N PRO A 266 29.83 -5.82 -8.63
CA PRO A 266 30.63 -4.74 -9.23
C PRO A 266 29.89 -3.40 -9.30
N GLU A 267 28.56 -3.42 -9.38
CA GLU A 267 27.69 -2.23 -9.41
C GLU A 267 27.55 -1.56 -8.03
N GLU A 268 27.86 -2.27 -6.96
CA GLU A 268 27.75 -1.78 -5.56
C GLU A 268 29.09 -1.21 -5.04
N THR A 269 30.15 -1.24 -5.86
CA THR A 269 31.48 -0.74 -5.50
C THR A 269 31.77 0.68 -5.99
N GLN A 270 30.83 1.35 -6.62
CA GLN A 270 30.88 2.75 -7.02
C GLN A 270 30.22 3.65 -5.98
#